data_ca11afccab4601b48788b370eab0ec13
#
_entry.id   ca11afccab4601b48788b370eab0ec13
#
_cell.length_a   1.000
_cell.length_b   1.000
_cell.length_c   1.000
_cell.angle_alpha   90.00
_cell.angle_beta   90.00
_cell.angle_gamma   90.00
#
_symmetry.space_group_name_H-M   'P 1'
#
loop_
_entity.id
_entity.type
_entity.pdbx_description
1 polymer ?
#
loop_
_entity_poly.entity_id
_entity_poly.type
_entity_poly.pdbx_seq_one_letter_code
_entity_poly.pdbx_strand_id
1 'polypeptide(L)'
;MGWVPRFPELKANLGVNNGLFGSMLSMGAFGSLAALLTIGHLVDHFGGKKMLLAGQSALSLAYIAIVHVTNLQAFLIINILVGFTISTLHIANNAQAFYDQDRGGKNLVVSAAGYWSAGSLLSTLLSMYLIGKVDLRTH
;
A
#
# COMPACT_ATOMS: atom_id res chain seq x y z
N MET A 1 -5.89 -2.05 3.07
CA MET A 1 -5.65 -3.42 2.53
C MET A 1 -6.91 -4.06 1.93
N GLY A 2 -7.90 -3.27 1.51
CA GLY A 2 -9.19 -3.75 1.00
C GLY A 2 -9.14 -4.58 -0.30
N TRP A 3 -8.05 -4.55 -1.05
CA TRP A 3 -7.89 -5.29 -2.31
C TRP A 3 -7.38 -6.73 -2.14
N VAL A 4 -6.80 -7.09 -0.99
CA VAL A 4 -6.27 -8.44 -0.73
C VAL A 4 -7.32 -9.54 -0.93
N PRO A 5 -8.58 -9.38 -0.49
CA PRO A 5 -9.62 -10.38 -0.74
C PRO A 5 -9.95 -10.61 -2.22
N ARG A 6 -9.53 -9.69 -3.10
CA ARG A 6 -9.73 -9.77 -4.56
C ARG A 6 -8.57 -10.45 -5.32
N PHE A 7 -7.56 -10.96 -4.62
CA PHE A 7 -6.44 -11.69 -5.24
C PHE A 7 -6.86 -12.83 -6.17
N PRO A 8 -7.88 -13.65 -5.83
CA PRO A 8 -8.32 -14.71 -6.74
C PRO A 8 -8.82 -14.18 -8.08
N GLU A 9 -9.56 -13.07 -8.08
CA GLU A 9 -10.07 -12.43 -9.30
C GLU A 9 -8.92 -11.83 -10.14
N LEU A 10 -8.00 -11.14 -9.48
CA LEU A 10 -6.82 -10.57 -10.14
C LEU A 10 -5.93 -11.64 -10.76
N LYS A 11 -5.71 -12.75 -10.04
CA LYS A 11 -4.98 -13.91 -10.55
C LYS A 11 -5.67 -14.51 -11.78
N ALA A 12 -6.99 -14.64 -11.76
CA ALA A 12 -7.76 -15.18 -12.88
C ALA A 12 -7.62 -14.27 -14.13
N ASN A 13 -7.65 -12.94 -13.95
CA ASN A 13 -7.44 -11.98 -15.03
C ASN A 13 -6.06 -12.06 -15.68
N LEU A 14 -5.03 -12.40 -14.87
CA LEU A 14 -3.65 -12.57 -15.35
C LEU A 14 -3.38 -13.95 -15.95
N GLY A 15 -4.27 -14.93 -15.75
CA GLY A 15 -4.14 -16.28 -16.26
C GLY A 15 -2.94 -17.07 -15.71
N VAL A 16 -2.48 -16.75 -14.47
CA VAL A 16 -1.29 -17.33 -13.86
C VAL A 16 -1.64 -18.37 -12.77
N ASN A 17 -0.72 -19.28 -12.50
CA ASN A 17 -0.84 -20.24 -11.41
C ASN A 17 -0.51 -19.61 -10.05
N ASN A 18 -0.81 -20.31 -8.94
CA ASN A 18 -0.60 -19.81 -7.57
C ASN A 18 0.88 -19.49 -7.27
N GLY A 19 1.81 -20.35 -7.74
CA GLY A 19 3.24 -20.15 -7.50
C GLY A 19 3.77 -18.90 -8.19
N LEU A 20 3.43 -18.73 -9.47
CA LEU A 20 3.83 -17.55 -10.23
C LEU A 20 3.20 -16.28 -9.66
N PHE A 21 1.92 -16.32 -9.31
CA PHE A 21 1.24 -15.17 -8.69
C PHE A 21 1.88 -14.78 -7.36
N GLY A 22 2.20 -15.77 -6.51
CA GLY A 22 2.90 -15.52 -5.23
C GLY A 22 4.30 -14.92 -5.42
N SER A 23 5.09 -15.41 -6.36
CA SER A 23 6.41 -14.86 -6.67
C SER A 23 6.31 -13.42 -7.20
N MET A 24 5.29 -13.14 -8.01
CA MET A 24 5.02 -11.78 -8.51
C MET A 24 4.64 -10.82 -7.39
N LEU A 25 3.82 -11.23 -6.43
CA LEU A 25 3.51 -10.44 -5.24
C LEU A 25 4.76 -10.15 -4.40
N SER A 26 5.66 -11.12 -4.29
CA SER A 26 6.93 -10.96 -3.57
C SER A 26 7.86 -9.91 -4.18
N MET A 27 7.69 -9.59 -5.49
CA MET A 27 8.46 -8.52 -6.13
C MET A 27 8.18 -7.13 -5.52
N GLY A 28 7.04 -6.93 -4.86
CA GLY A 28 6.76 -5.73 -4.07
C GLY A 28 7.79 -5.49 -2.96
N ALA A 29 8.46 -6.55 -2.45
CA ALA A 29 9.52 -6.43 -1.46
C ALA A 29 10.73 -5.65 -1.98
N PHE A 30 11.06 -5.74 -3.26
CA PHE A 30 12.14 -4.92 -3.86
C PHE A 30 11.80 -3.44 -3.85
N GLY A 31 10.55 -3.09 -4.13
CA GLY A 31 10.06 -1.71 -3.98
C GLY A 31 10.16 -1.23 -2.53
N SER A 32 9.79 -2.07 -1.58
CA SER A 32 9.90 -1.77 -0.14
C SER A 32 11.34 -1.56 0.30
N LEU A 33 12.28 -2.39 -0.16
CA LEU A 33 13.71 -2.23 0.12
C LEU A 33 14.26 -0.93 -0.47
N ALA A 34 13.91 -0.59 -1.70
CA ALA A 34 14.30 0.67 -2.33
C ALA A 34 13.78 1.87 -1.53
N ALA A 35 12.54 1.81 -1.03
CA ALA A 35 11.98 2.85 -0.17
C ALA A 35 12.76 2.99 1.13
N LEU A 36 13.10 1.88 1.81
CA LEU A 36 13.88 1.93 3.06
C LEU A 36 15.23 2.64 2.88
N LEU A 37 15.87 2.49 1.73
CA LEU A 37 17.17 3.10 1.44
C LEU A 37 17.08 4.59 1.04
N THR A 38 15.95 5.03 0.50
CA THR A 38 15.83 6.36 -0.12
C THR A 38 14.91 7.32 0.63
N ILE A 39 13.85 6.82 1.25
CA ILE A 39 12.78 7.67 1.79
C ILE A 39 13.21 8.47 3.01
N GLY A 40 14.14 7.98 3.84
CA GLY A 40 14.65 8.74 4.96
C GLY A 40 15.16 10.12 4.52
N HIS A 41 16.02 10.16 3.51
CA HIS A 41 16.54 11.41 2.95
C HIS A 41 15.45 12.31 2.34
N LEU A 42 14.43 11.72 1.70
CA LEU A 42 13.33 12.50 1.12
C LEU A 42 12.41 13.08 2.20
N VAL A 43 12.15 12.35 3.27
CA VAL A 43 11.36 12.83 4.41
C VAL A 43 12.08 13.98 5.10
N ASP A 44 13.39 13.88 5.29
CA ASP A 44 14.19 14.95 5.88
C ASP A 44 14.18 16.21 5.02
N HIS A 45 14.21 16.05 3.69
CA HIS A 45 14.25 17.19 2.76
C HIS A 45 12.90 17.84 2.50
N PHE A 46 11.85 17.04 2.27
CA PHE A 46 10.51 17.53 1.89
C PHE A 46 9.53 17.63 3.05
N GLY A 47 9.83 16.98 4.17
CA GLY A 47 8.97 16.88 5.35
C GLY A 47 7.96 15.73 5.26
N GLY A 48 7.68 15.08 6.40
CA GLY A 48 6.81 13.92 6.49
C GLY A 48 5.41 14.14 5.93
N LYS A 49 4.80 15.30 6.18
CA LYS A 49 3.44 15.62 5.75
C LYS A 49 3.27 15.66 4.23
N LYS A 50 4.23 16.25 3.50
CA LYS A 50 4.21 16.28 2.03
C LYS A 50 4.43 14.89 1.45
N MET A 51 5.34 14.11 2.06
CA MET A 51 5.60 12.73 1.66
C MET A 51 4.39 11.82 1.88
N LEU A 52 3.64 12.02 2.98
CA LEU A 52 2.38 11.30 3.22
C LEU A 52 1.33 11.59 2.13
N LEU A 53 1.13 12.86 1.78
CA LEU A 53 0.16 13.23 0.75
C LEU A 53 0.57 12.68 -0.62
N ALA A 54 1.83 12.83 -1.01
CA ALA A 54 2.34 12.32 -2.27
C ALA A 54 2.27 10.78 -2.34
N GLY A 55 2.68 10.09 -1.27
CA GLY A 55 2.60 8.64 -1.16
C GLY A 55 1.17 8.12 -1.22
N GLN A 56 0.24 8.77 -0.52
CA GLN A 56 -1.18 8.36 -0.55
C GLN A 56 -1.78 8.51 -1.95
N SER A 57 -1.49 9.62 -2.63
CA SER A 57 -1.95 9.84 -4.01
C SER A 57 -1.35 8.81 -4.98
N ALA A 58 -0.05 8.55 -4.88
CA ALA A 58 0.63 7.55 -5.70
C ALA A 58 0.08 6.13 -5.46
N LEU A 59 -0.19 5.76 -4.20
CA LEU A 59 -0.77 4.46 -3.86
C LEU A 59 -2.18 4.29 -4.44
N SER A 60 -3.02 5.33 -4.34
CA SER A 60 -4.37 5.30 -4.91
C SER A 60 -4.33 5.12 -6.43
N LEU A 61 -3.46 5.83 -7.12
CA LEU A 61 -3.27 5.69 -8.57
C LEU A 61 -2.74 4.29 -8.94
N ALA A 62 -1.80 3.76 -8.17
CA ALA A 62 -1.27 2.41 -8.40
C ALA A 62 -2.35 1.33 -8.22
N TYR A 63 -3.26 1.48 -7.25
CA TYR A 63 -4.38 0.54 -7.07
C TYR A 63 -5.41 0.63 -8.19
N ILE A 64 -5.71 1.82 -8.69
CA ILE A 64 -6.56 1.99 -9.87
C ILE A 64 -5.90 1.32 -11.09
N ALA A 65 -4.61 1.53 -11.29
CA ALA A 65 -3.89 0.96 -12.40
C ALA A 65 -3.84 -0.59 -12.34
N ILE A 66 -3.58 -1.18 -11.15
CA ILE A 66 -3.41 -2.64 -11.01
C ILE A 66 -4.67 -3.43 -11.39
N VAL A 67 -5.85 -2.85 -11.19
CA VAL A 67 -7.14 -3.49 -11.53
C VAL A 67 -7.36 -3.57 -13.03
N HIS A 68 -6.75 -2.66 -13.80
CA HIS A 68 -6.88 -2.60 -15.26
C HIS A 68 -5.77 -3.36 -16.00
N VAL A 69 -4.79 -3.89 -15.28
CA VAL A 69 -3.64 -4.57 -15.88
C VAL A 69 -4.01 -5.99 -16.30
N THR A 70 -3.75 -6.27 -17.57
CA THR A 70 -3.86 -7.62 -18.17
C THR A 70 -2.51 -8.20 -18.58
N ASN A 71 -1.44 -7.40 -18.51
CA ASN A 71 -0.08 -7.79 -18.90
C ASN A 71 0.78 -8.06 -17.67
N LEU A 72 1.47 -9.21 -17.68
CA LEU A 72 2.34 -9.69 -16.61
C LEU A 72 3.44 -8.69 -16.25
N GLN A 73 4.09 -8.09 -17.25
CA GLN A 73 5.18 -7.14 -17.03
C GLN A 73 4.69 -5.86 -16.37
N ALA A 74 3.55 -5.32 -16.83
CA ALA A 74 2.92 -4.15 -16.22
C ALA A 74 2.51 -4.42 -14.78
N PHE A 75 1.97 -5.61 -14.48
CA PHE A 75 1.64 -6.02 -13.12
C PHE A 75 2.86 -6.01 -12.21
N LEU A 76 4.00 -6.57 -12.65
CA LEU A 76 5.24 -6.59 -11.87
C LEU A 76 5.73 -5.18 -11.54
N ILE A 77 5.76 -4.29 -12.54
CA ILE A 77 6.20 -2.89 -12.35
C ILE A 77 5.30 -2.18 -11.34
N ILE A 78 3.99 -2.30 -11.49
CA ILE A 78 3.03 -1.66 -10.58
C ILE A 78 3.15 -2.26 -9.18
N ASN A 79 3.37 -3.57 -9.04
CA ASN A 79 3.51 -4.20 -7.74
C ASN A 79 4.79 -3.73 -6.99
N ILE A 80 5.90 -3.54 -7.70
CA ILE A 80 7.12 -2.93 -7.13
C ILE A 80 6.81 -1.49 -6.67
N LEU A 81 6.10 -0.71 -7.49
CA LEU A 81 5.69 0.65 -7.14
C LEU A 81 4.77 0.69 -5.92
N VAL A 82 3.83 -0.25 -5.82
CA VAL A 82 2.95 -0.41 -4.66
C VAL A 82 3.78 -0.70 -3.40
N GLY A 83 4.73 -1.63 -3.48
CA GLY A 83 5.62 -1.94 -2.35
C GLY A 83 6.45 -0.73 -1.91
N PHE A 84 7.03 0.00 -2.87
CA PHE A 84 7.74 1.25 -2.61
C PHE A 84 6.86 2.29 -1.91
N THR A 85 5.66 2.49 -2.42
CA THR A 85 4.73 3.52 -1.93
C THR A 85 4.19 3.18 -0.54
N ILE A 86 3.86 1.90 -0.28
CA ILE A 86 3.41 1.44 1.04
C ILE A 86 4.52 1.69 2.08
N SER A 87 5.76 1.32 1.78
CA SER A 87 6.89 1.54 2.69
C SER A 87 7.17 3.02 2.89
N THR A 88 7.06 3.83 1.85
CA THR A 88 7.13 5.29 1.94
C THR A 88 6.11 5.85 2.93
N LEU A 89 4.86 5.41 2.84
CA LEU A 89 3.80 5.83 3.75
C LEU A 89 4.07 5.41 5.20
N HIS A 90 4.55 4.18 5.41
CA HIS A 90 4.91 3.71 6.75
C HIS A 90 6.04 4.52 7.36
N ILE A 91 7.11 4.77 6.61
CA ILE A 91 8.26 5.54 7.10
C ILE A 91 7.85 6.98 7.39
N ALA A 92 7.16 7.64 6.45
CA ALA A 92 6.72 9.03 6.61
C ALA A 92 5.71 9.20 7.74
N ASN A 93 4.78 8.24 7.91
CA ASN A 93 3.81 8.26 9.00
C ASN A 93 4.48 8.10 10.37
N ASN A 94 5.42 7.17 10.50
CA ASN A 94 6.17 6.99 11.74
C ASN A 94 7.03 8.23 12.04
N ALA A 95 7.74 8.78 11.06
CA ALA A 95 8.53 9.99 11.23
C ALA A 95 7.65 11.18 11.70
N GLN A 96 6.48 11.36 11.10
CA GLN A 96 5.54 12.42 11.51
C GLN A 96 4.99 12.14 12.92
N ALA A 97 4.62 10.90 13.24
CA ALA A 97 4.10 10.55 14.55
C ALA A 97 5.15 10.74 15.67
N PHE A 98 6.43 10.42 15.42
CA PHE A 98 7.52 10.71 16.35
C PHE A 98 7.71 12.22 16.56
N TYR A 99 7.73 12.98 15.46
CA TYR A 99 7.87 14.42 15.51
C TYR A 99 6.76 15.10 16.32
N ASP A 100 5.51 14.67 16.13
CA ASP A 100 4.36 15.20 16.84
C ASP A 100 4.33 14.76 18.32
N GLN A 101 4.80 13.52 18.59
CA GLN A 101 4.92 12.98 19.94
C GLN A 101 5.93 13.76 20.79
N ASP A 102 7.09 14.08 20.23
CA ASP A 102 8.13 14.85 20.90
C ASP A 102 7.64 16.27 21.29
N ARG A 103 6.74 16.85 20.49
CA ARG A 103 6.14 18.15 20.76
C ARG A 103 4.95 18.12 21.71
N GLY A 104 4.16 17.07 21.66
CA GLY A 104 2.88 16.96 22.37
C GLY A 104 2.86 16.10 23.62
N GLY A 105 3.93 15.34 23.92
CA GLY A 105 4.04 14.48 25.09
C GLY A 105 3.02 13.33 25.15
N LYS A 106 2.33 13.00 24.05
CA LYS A 106 1.34 11.93 23.95
C LYS A 106 1.91 10.74 23.17
N ASN A 107 1.46 9.54 23.49
CA ASN A 107 1.86 8.30 22.78
C ASN A 107 1.19 8.19 21.41
N LEU A 108 1.53 9.10 20.49
CA LEU A 108 0.89 9.22 19.17
C LEU A 108 1.27 8.07 18.24
N VAL A 109 2.49 7.54 18.34
CA VAL A 109 2.96 6.42 17.51
C VAL A 109 2.10 5.18 17.72
N VAL A 110 1.83 4.83 18.98
CA VAL A 110 0.99 3.67 19.34
C VAL A 110 -0.46 3.89 18.90
N SER A 111 -0.99 5.09 19.13
CA SER A 111 -2.35 5.44 18.71
C SER A 111 -2.51 5.40 17.20
N ALA A 112 -1.55 5.92 16.43
CA ALA A 112 -1.55 5.87 14.97
C ALA A 112 -1.56 4.43 14.44
N ALA A 113 -0.75 3.53 15.04
CA ALA A 113 -0.75 2.11 14.71
C ALA A 113 -2.11 1.44 14.98
N GLY A 114 -2.75 1.81 16.11
CA GLY A 114 -4.09 1.33 16.45
C GLY A 114 -5.15 1.76 15.45
N TYR A 115 -5.19 3.03 15.08
CA TYR A 115 -6.11 3.54 14.05
C TYR A 115 -5.86 2.92 12.68
N TRP A 116 -4.61 2.73 12.29
CA TRP A 116 -4.26 2.06 11.04
C TRP A 116 -4.76 0.62 11.01
N SER A 117 -4.58 -0.13 12.08
CA SER A 117 -5.05 -1.52 12.21
C SER A 117 -6.58 -1.61 12.17
N ALA A 118 -7.27 -0.72 12.89
CA ALA A 118 -8.73 -0.65 12.89
C ALA A 118 -9.27 -0.31 11.49
N GLY A 119 -8.69 0.68 10.81
CA GLY A 119 -9.08 1.05 9.44
C GLY A 119 -8.82 -0.08 8.45
N SER A 120 -7.72 -0.80 8.58
CA SER A 120 -7.39 -1.97 7.76
C SER A 120 -8.40 -3.10 7.94
N LEU A 121 -8.80 -3.39 9.19
CA LEU A 121 -9.82 -4.39 9.49
C LEU A 121 -11.17 -4.02 8.87
N LEU A 122 -11.63 -2.80 9.09
CA LEU A 122 -12.89 -2.31 8.52
C LEU A 122 -12.89 -2.36 6.99
N SER A 123 -11.80 -1.91 6.36
CA SER A 123 -11.64 -1.96 4.90
C SER A 123 -11.68 -3.38 4.36
N THR A 124 -11.05 -4.33 5.07
CA THR A 124 -11.03 -5.74 4.66
C THR A 124 -12.42 -6.37 4.80
N LEU A 125 -13.14 -6.12 5.90
CA LEU A 125 -14.50 -6.61 6.10
C LEU A 125 -15.47 -6.05 5.05
N LEU A 126 -15.37 -4.74 4.76
CA LEU A 126 -16.15 -4.12 3.71
C LEU A 126 -15.87 -4.73 2.33
N SER A 127 -14.59 -4.94 2.02
CA SER A 127 -14.19 -5.58 0.77
C SER A 127 -14.75 -7.00 0.66
N MET A 128 -14.68 -7.80 1.72
CA MET A 128 -15.26 -9.15 1.73
C MET A 128 -16.78 -9.13 1.52
N TYR A 129 -17.46 -8.16 2.11
CA TYR A 129 -18.91 -8.00 1.90
C TYR A 129 -19.28 -7.64 0.46
N LEU A 130 -18.43 -6.87 -0.22
CA LEU A 130 -18.63 -6.43 -1.60
C LEU A 130 -18.22 -7.49 -2.65
N ILE A 131 -17.49 -8.54 -2.26
CA ILE A 131 -17.14 -9.64 -3.17
C ILE A 131 -18.43 -10.30 -3.66
N GLY A 132 -18.55 -10.47 -4.97
CA GLY A 132 -19.72 -11.05 -5.62
C GLY A 132 -20.90 -10.09 -5.82
N LYS A 133 -20.86 -8.87 -5.26
CA LYS A 133 -21.90 -7.84 -5.43
C LYS A 133 -21.49 -6.71 -6.36
N VAL A 134 -20.18 -6.45 -6.45
CA VAL A 134 -19.61 -5.36 -7.23
C VAL A 134 -18.45 -5.89 -8.04
N ASP A 135 -18.37 -5.53 -9.31
CA ASP A 135 -17.28 -5.91 -10.19
C ASP A 135 -15.94 -5.36 -9.69
N LEU A 136 -14.83 -6.06 -10.01
CA LEU A 136 -13.46 -5.70 -9.58
C LEU A 136 -13.10 -4.27 -9.96
N ARG A 137 -13.58 -3.79 -11.13
CA ARG A 137 -13.26 -2.45 -11.66
C ARG A 137 -13.98 -1.31 -10.95
N THR A 138 -15.08 -1.62 -10.27
CA THR A 138 -15.92 -0.63 -9.56
C THR A 138 -15.72 -0.63 -8.05
N HIS A 139 -14.96 -1.60 -7.53
CA HIS A 139 -14.62 -1.71 -6.12
C HIS A 139 -13.43 -0.84 -5.73
#